data_7882b8063c1ac47ff6126a5bcc0e914d
#
_entry.id   7882b8063c1ac47ff6126a5bcc0e914d
#
_cell.length_a   1.000
_cell.length_b   1.000
_cell.length_c   1.000
_cell.angle_alpha   90.00
_cell.angle_beta   90.00
_cell.angle_gamma   90.00
#
_symmetry.space_group_name_H-M   'P 1'
#
loop_
_entity.id
_entity.type
_entity.pdbx_description
1 polymer ?
#
loop_
_entity_poly.entity_id
_entity_poly.type
_entity_poly.pdbx_seq_one_letter_code
_entity_poly.pdbx_strand_id
1 'polypeptide(L)'
;MKEIKFTTNYEPVLSFSDWNFKTKYEERVGNNPGYIQIVHGEAKHLALFPRCNNPVAILGVYKKINVAPHARHAKGVNIPNVVQYDEYKFQKCPYHNKRANYIKEYVDETEEPQRQELYKIAKEHYDKVIYLLQKETGIYITLAMAETLAENYVVKRAYNYIDATLYNIPWYLIYSFSGFPLYHMIIRKNTAIYKHLLQCGFILKDSKIKGHVYVENNNGSLLTATNYRYVVDKNDNLNEWLDFSIIRPDELVTDTLLYIPVDRFSINVDSYYFSNLIHYQNWNSRQQVLDIAERYMKPCN
;
A
#
# COMPACT_ATOMS: atom_id res chain seq x y z
N MET A 1 8.61 2.18 16.19
CA MET A 1 7.40 2.47 15.39
C MET A 1 6.83 3.82 15.81
N LYS A 2 6.42 4.64 14.84
CA LYS A 2 6.06 6.06 15.08
C LYS A 2 4.57 6.35 15.11
N GLU A 3 3.74 5.35 14.87
CA GLU A 3 2.29 5.50 14.73
C GLU A 3 1.54 4.33 15.36
N ILE A 4 0.32 4.60 15.82
CA ILE A 4 -0.60 3.63 16.41
C ILE A 4 -2.02 3.87 15.91
N LYS A 5 -2.89 2.87 16.14
CA LYS A 5 -4.35 2.97 16.02
C LYS A 5 -5.03 2.22 17.16
N PHE A 6 -6.38 2.31 17.26
CA PHE A 6 -7.12 1.77 18.39
C PHE A 6 -8.06 0.63 18.01
N THR A 7 -8.48 0.51 16.78
CA THR A 7 -9.38 -0.57 16.34
C THR A 7 -8.73 -1.42 15.25
N THR A 8 -9.22 -2.63 15.05
CA THR A 8 -8.82 -3.45 13.90
C THR A 8 -9.38 -2.91 12.60
N ASN A 9 -10.46 -2.15 12.69
CA ASN A 9 -11.10 -1.49 11.56
C ASN A 9 -10.24 -0.34 11.04
N TYR A 10 -10.70 0.22 9.94
CA TYR A 10 -10.07 1.35 9.33
C TYR A 10 -10.31 2.64 10.11
N GLU A 11 -9.25 3.27 10.57
CA GLU A 11 -9.28 4.57 11.24
C GLU A 11 -7.99 5.36 11.00
N PRO A 12 -8.00 6.70 11.19
CA PRO A 12 -6.78 7.50 11.15
C PRO A 12 -5.77 7.04 12.18
N VAL A 13 -4.51 6.99 11.77
CA VAL A 13 -3.41 6.71 12.70
C VAL A 13 -3.11 7.91 13.59
N LEU A 14 -2.65 7.64 14.82
CA LEU A 14 -2.14 8.64 15.75
C LEU A 14 -0.61 8.57 15.75
N SER A 15 0.03 9.67 15.36
CA SER A 15 1.49 9.76 15.32
C SER A 15 2.07 10.25 16.64
N PHE A 16 3.21 9.67 17.06
CA PHE A 16 3.95 10.16 18.22
C PHE A 16 4.54 11.57 18.03
N SER A 17 4.58 12.09 16.82
CA SER A 17 4.96 13.46 16.51
C SER A 17 3.82 14.47 16.77
N ASP A 18 2.59 14.02 17.00
CA ASP A 18 1.49 14.91 17.34
C ASP A 18 1.72 15.55 18.69
N TRP A 19 1.69 16.88 18.75
CA TRP A 19 1.93 17.64 19.98
C TRP A 19 0.95 17.29 21.11
N ASN A 20 -0.24 16.81 20.78
CA ASN A 20 -1.30 16.42 21.71
C ASN A 20 -1.52 14.89 21.76
N PHE A 21 -0.49 14.10 21.37
CA PHE A 21 -0.58 12.63 21.35
C PHE A 21 -1.15 12.05 22.63
N LYS A 22 -0.60 12.48 23.78
CA LYS A 22 -1.03 11.94 25.09
C LYS A 22 -2.52 12.19 25.35
N THR A 23 -3.01 13.40 25.11
CA THR A 23 -4.42 13.75 25.27
C THR A 23 -5.33 12.90 24.37
N LYS A 24 -5.01 12.83 23.09
CA LYS A 24 -5.76 12.01 22.11
C LYS A 24 -5.76 10.53 22.48
N TYR A 25 -4.64 10.02 22.99
CA TYR A 25 -4.56 8.63 23.46
C TYR A 25 -5.47 8.42 24.68
N GLU A 26 -5.40 9.30 25.70
CA GLU A 26 -6.18 9.22 26.92
C GLU A 26 -7.70 9.32 26.66
N GLU A 27 -8.10 10.21 25.76
CA GLU A 27 -9.50 10.31 25.31
C GLU A 27 -10.01 9.01 24.69
N ARG A 28 -9.19 8.35 23.87
CA ARG A 28 -9.57 7.07 23.24
C ARG A 28 -9.60 5.92 24.24
N VAL A 29 -8.66 5.87 25.15
CA VAL A 29 -8.52 4.80 26.16
C VAL A 29 -9.57 4.93 27.25
N GLY A 30 -10.02 6.14 27.59
CA GLY A 30 -11.03 6.36 28.62
C GLY A 30 -12.31 5.57 28.42
N ASN A 31 -12.62 5.18 27.18
CA ASN A 31 -13.79 4.37 26.82
C ASN A 31 -13.53 2.86 26.83
N ASN A 32 -12.27 2.41 26.94
CA ASN A 32 -11.93 0.99 26.97
C ASN A 32 -10.68 0.73 27.84
N PRO A 33 -10.86 0.32 29.09
CA PRO A 33 -9.75 0.07 30.01
C PRO A 33 -8.83 -1.08 29.58
N GLY A 34 -9.21 -1.92 28.62
CA GLY A 34 -8.37 -2.99 28.09
C GLY A 34 -7.06 -2.52 27.45
N TYR A 35 -6.96 -1.24 27.10
CA TYR A 35 -5.72 -0.63 26.61
C TYR A 35 -4.69 -0.32 27.69
N ILE A 36 -5.08 -0.38 28.97
CA ILE A 36 -4.17 -0.22 30.09
C ILE A 36 -4.17 -1.53 30.89
N GLN A 37 -3.04 -2.21 30.92
CA GLN A 37 -2.86 -3.46 31.63
C GLN A 37 -1.79 -3.32 32.69
N ILE A 38 -2.07 -3.84 33.89
CA ILE A 38 -1.08 -3.90 34.96
C ILE A 38 -0.26 -5.18 34.81
N VAL A 39 1.03 -5.05 34.57
CA VAL A 39 1.96 -6.17 34.42
C VAL A 39 3.12 -5.96 35.38
N HIS A 40 3.29 -6.88 36.31
CA HIS A 40 4.30 -6.76 37.41
C HIS A 40 4.21 -5.44 38.19
N GLY A 41 2.99 -4.96 38.43
CA GLY A 41 2.73 -3.72 39.18
C GLY A 41 2.94 -2.41 38.37
N GLU A 42 3.34 -2.49 37.12
CA GLU A 42 3.48 -1.33 36.25
C GLU A 42 2.34 -1.27 35.20
N ALA A 43 1.82 -0.06 34.96
CA ALA A 43 0.83 0.16 33.91
C ALA A 43 1.50 0.09 32.52
N LYS A 44 1.06 -0.83 31.68
CA LYS A 44 1.39 -0.89 30.26
C LYS A 44 0.28 -0.25 29.47
N HIS A 45 0.62 0.77 28.72
CA HIS A 45 -0.27 1.46 27.78
C HIS A 45 -0.17 0.78 26.41
N LEU A 46 -1.28 0.29 25.92
CA LEU A 46 -1.37 -0.51 24.70
C LEU A 46 -2.11 0.23 23.59
N ALA A 47 -1.85 -0.15 22.37
CA ALA A 47 -2.56 0.27 21.16
C ALA A 47 -2.39 -0.83 20.10
N LEU A 48 -2.87 -0.60 18.89
CA LEU A 48 -2.62 -1.48 17.74
C LEU A 48 -1.57 -0.89 16.81
N PHE A 49 -0.77 -1.76 16.24
CA PHE A 49 0.10 -1.35 15.16
C PHE A 49 -0.67 -1.31 13.84
N PRO A 50 -0.67 -0.18 13.11
CA PRO A 50 -1.52 0.01 11.94
C PRO A 50 -1.35 -1.07 10.86
N ARG A 51 -0.14 -1.57 10.64
CA ARG A 51 0.18 -2.49 9.55
C ARG A 51 -0.25 -3.94 9.78
N CYS A 52 -0.19 -4.43 11.02
CA CYS A 52 -0.47 -5.83 11.30
C CYS A 52 -1.61 -6.04 12.29
N ASN A 53 -2.24 -4.97 12.78
CA ASN A 53 -3.28 -5.00 13.81
C ASN A 53 -2.88 -5.69 15.13
N ASN A 54 -1.60 -6.01 15.31
CA ASN A 54 -1.15 -6.59 16.57
C ASN A 54 -0.98 -5.53 17.66
N PRO A 55 -1.16 -5.93 18.94
CA PRO A 55 -0.92 -5.07 20.08
C PRO A 55 0.52 -4.54 20.12
N VAL A 56 0.64 -3.27 20.46
CA VAL A 56 1.91 -2.59 20.73
C VAL A 56 1.86 -1.91 22.09
N ALA A 57 3.00 -1.89 22.79
CA ALA A 57 3.19 -1.10 24.00
C ALA A 57 3.71 0.29 23.63
N ILE A 58 3.15 1.32 24.26
CA ILE A 58 3.56 2.71 24.13
C ILE A 58 4.67 2.98 25.13
N LEU A 59 5.83 3.43 24.64
CA LEU A 59 7.04 3.71 25.41
C LEU A 59 7.42 5.18 25.33
N GLY A 60 7.94 5.74 26.42
CA GLY A 60 8.49 7.10 26.46
C GLY A 60 7.44 8.21 26.59
N VAL A 61 6.14 7.90 26.66
CA VAL A 61 5.06 8.88 26.87
C VAL A 61 4.75 9.07 28.35
N TYR A 62 4.57 7.98 29.09
CA TYR A 62 4.19 7.98 30.51
C TYR A 62 5.38 7.80 31.45
N LYS A 63 6.41 7.12 31.02
CA LYS A 63 7.66 6.95 31.74
C LYS A 63 8.81 7.49 30.88
N LYS A 64 9.59 8.42 31.42
CA LYS A 64 10.73 8.99 30.70
C LYS A 64 11.77 7.89 30.42
N ILE A 65 12.17 7.77 29.17
CA ILE A 65 13.24 6.88 28.72
C ILE A 65 14.23 7.70 27.87
N ASN A 66 15.45 7.16 27.64
CA ASN A 66 16.51 7.84 26.92
C ASN A 66 16.32 7.91 25.39
N VAL A 67 15.15 7.51 24.90
CA VAL A 67 14.78 7.56 23.47
C VAL A 67 13.44 8.28 23.29
N ALA A 68 13.22 8.78 22.08
CA ALA A 68 11.95 9.43 21.75
C ALA A 68 10.75 8.49 21.93
N PRO A 69 9.55 9.01 22.25
CA PRO A 69 8.35 8.21 22.34
C PRO A 69 8.14 7.35 21.08
N HIS A 70 7.76 6.10 21.30
CA HIS A 70 7.55 5.13 20.21
C HIS A 70 6.68 3.96 20.68
N ALA A 71 6.20 3.16 19.73
CA ALA A 71 5.55 1.90 20.01
C ALA A 71 6.48 0.71 19.74
N ARG A 72 6.25 -0.39 20.46
CA ARG A 72 6.94 -1.68 20.28
C ARG A 72 5.91 -2.81 20.35
N HIS A 73 6.02 -3.80 19.47
CA HIS A 73 5.14 -4.97 19.51
C HIS A 73 5.12 -5.62 20.90
N ALA A 74 3.92 -5.88 21.41
CA ALA A 74 3.65 -6.55 22.68
C ALA A 74 3.34 -8.03 22.40
N LYS A 75 4.38 -8.82 22.12
CA LYS A 75 4.25 -10.24 21.73
C LYS A 75 3.45 -11.03 22.77
N GLY A 76 2.44 -11.77 22.29
CA GLY A 76 1.57 -12.60 23.14
C GLY A 76 0.57 -11.83 24.00
N VAL A 77 0.47 -10.50 23.85
CA VAL A 77 -0.47 -9.66 24.61
C VAL A 77 -1.75 -9.46 23.81
N ASN A 78 -2.89 -9.68 24.44
CA ASN A 78 -4.21 -9.38 23.87
C ASN A 78 -4.74 -8.05 24.42
N ILE A 79 -5.56 -7.33 23.64
CA ILE A 79 -6.36 -6.20 24.13
C ILE A 79 -7.81 -6.69 24.21
N PRO A 80 -8.38 -6.89 25.42
CA PRO A 80 -9.72 -7.44 25.61
C PRO A 80 -10.77 -6.66 24.81
N ASN A 81 -11.67 -7.37 24.16
CA ASN A 81 -12.75 -6.83 23.30
C ASN A 81 -12.28 -6.02 22.10
N VAL A 82 -10.98 -6.04 21.76
CA VAL A 82 -10.41 -5.32 20.61
C VAL A 82 -9.68 -6.28 19.69
N VAL A 83 -8.64 -6.96 20.19
CA VAL A 83 -7.82 -7.84 19.35
C VAL A 83 -7.13 -8.93 20.18
N GLN A 84 -7.05 -10.09 19.61
CA GLN A 84 -6.12 -11.14 20.04
C GLN A 84 -4.80 -11.00 19.28
N TYR A 85 -3.69 -11.31 19.97
CA TYR A 85 -2.37 -11.36 19.34
C TYR A 85 -2.34 -12.44 18.26
N ASP A 86 -1.86 -12.08 17.09
CA ASP A 86 -1.74 -12.95 15.93
C ASP A 86 -0.25 -13.13 15.56
N GLU A 87 0.29 -14.31 15.85
CA GLU A 87 1.69 -14.63 15.59
C GLU A 87 2.00 -14.58 14.09
N TYR A 88 1.09 -15.03 13.22
CA TYR A 88 1.29 -15.02 11.78
C TYR A 88 1.42 -13.58 11.24
N LYS A 89 0.49 -12.71 11.60
CA LYS A 89 0.54 -11.28 11.24
C LYS A 89 1.77 -10.58 11.84
N PHE A 90 2.20 -11.00 13.04
CA PHE A 90 3.44 -10.48 13.64
C PHE A 90 4.66 -10.85 12.82
N GLN A 91 4.81 -12.12 12.42
CA GLN A 91 5.94 -12.61 11.62
C GLN A 91 6.00 -11.94 10.24
N LYS A 92 4.84 -11.61 9.64
CA LYS A 92 4.75 -10.90 8.36
C LYS A 92 4.85 -9.37 8.49
N CYS A 93 4.87 -8.83 9.72
CA CYS A 93 4.92 -7.38 9.91
C CYS A 93 6.26 -6.79 9.44
N PRO A 94 6.25 -5.69 8.64
CA PRO A 94 7.47 -5.02 8.18
C PRO A 94 8.43 -4.63 9.29
N TYR A 95 7.90 -4.27 10.46
CA TYR A 95 8.68 -3.84 11.61
C TYR A 95 9.21 -4.99 12.46
N HIS A 96 8.76 -6.22 12.23
CA HIS A 96 9.35 -7.43 12.76
C HIS A 96 10.30 -8.04 11.73
N ASN A 97 9.81 -8.32 10.54
CA ASN A 97 10.61 -8.76 9.40
C ASN A 97 11.05 -7.54 8.58
N LYS A 98 12.21 -6.98 8.92
CA LYS A 98 12.67 -5.68 8.39
C LYS A 98 12.98 -5.68 6.88
N ARG A 99 12.99 -6.86 6.24
CA ARG A 99 13.19 -7.00 4.79
C ARG A 99 12.28 -8.09 4.28
N ALA A 100 11.35 -7.74 3.43
CA ALA A 100 10.51 -8.71 2.74
C ALA A 100 10.38 -8.34 1.26
N ASN A 101 10.45 -9.38 0.43
CA ASN A 101 9.95 -9.35 -0.93
C ASN A 101 8.58 -10.02 -0.88
N TYR A 102 7.56 -9.30 -1.30
CA TYR A 102 6.22 -9.87 -1.33
C TYR A 102 6.07 -10.80 -2.52
N ILE A 103 5.58 -12.00 -2.24
CA ILE A 103 5.21 -12.98 -3.26
C ILE A 103 3.69 -12.87 -3.43
N LYS A 104 3.20 -13.13 -4.65
CA LYS A 104 1.76 -13.19 -4.96
C LYS A 104 1.15 -14.47 -4.34
N GLU A 105 1.15 -14.56 -3.02
CA GLU A 105 0.49 -15.63 -2.28
C GLU A 105 -0.88 -15.16 -1.82
N TYR A 106 -1.88 -16.03 -1.93
CA TYR A 106 -3.24 -15.77 -1.48
C TYR A 106 -3.46 -16.28 -0.07
N VAL A 107 -4.28 -15.57 0.69
CA VAL A 107 -4.83 -16.09 1.95
C VAL A 107 -5.91 -17.09 1.63
N ASP A 108 -6.09 -18.10 2.51
CA ASP A 108 -7.17 -19.07 2.37
C ASP A 108 -8.54 -18.36 2.44
N GLU A 109 -9.49 -18.79 1.60
CA GLU A 109 -10.78 -18.08 1.38
C GLU A 109 -11.66 -18.01 2.63
N THR A 110 -11.37 -18.80 3.65
CA THR A 110 -12.14 -18.84 4.91
C THR A 110 -11.86 -17.67 5.86
N GLU A 111 -10.83 -16.91 5.58
CA GLU A 111 -10.47 -15.78 6.43
C GLU A 111 -10.99 -14.48 5.85
N GLU A 112 -12.26 -14.00 6.15
CA GLU A 112 -12.01 -12.67 6.59
C GLU A 112 -12.95 -11.53 6.24
N PRO A 113 -13.62 -11.07 7.26
CA PRO A 113 -14.22 -9.72 7.25
C PRO A 113 -13.23 -8.62 6.83
N GLN A 114 -11.94 -8.75 7.21
CA GLN A 114 -10.90 -7.77 6.88
C GLN A 114 -10.58 -7.67 5.38
N ARG A 115 -10.65 -8.78 4.64
CA ARG A 115 -10.43 -8.78 3.18
C ARG A 115 -11.58 -8.13 2.43
N GLN A 116 -12.79 -8.38 2.89
CA GLN A 116 -13.97 -7.68 2.37
C GLN A 116 -13.90 -6.17 2.66
N GLU A 117 -13.36 -5.77 3.81
CA GLU A 117 -13.11 -4.37 4.13
C GLU A 117 -12.09 -3.73 3.16
N LEU A 118 -10.97 -4.42 2.87
CA LEU A 118 -9.99 -3.93 1.89
C LEU A 118 -10.60 -3.75 0.51
N TYR A 119 -11.42 -4.70 0.07
CA TYR A 119 -12.15 -4.60 -1.18
C TYR A 119 -13.09 -3.40 -1.18
N LYS A 120 -13.89 -3.25 -0.14
CA LYS A 120 -14.84 -2.15 0.03
C LYS A 120 -14.14 -0.79 -0.02
N ILE A 121 -13.05 -0.63 0.72
CA ILE A 121 -12.26 0.60 0.75
C ILE A 121 -11.64 0.89 -0.62
N ALA A 122 -11.09 -0.11 -1.30
CA ALA A 122 -10.57 0.05 -2.65
C ALA A 122 -11.63 0.58 -3.61
N LYS A 123 -12.86 0.04 -3.52
CA LYS A 123 -14.00 0.43 -4.33
C LYS A 123 -14.49 1.85 -3.99
N GLU A 124 -14.76 2.13 -2.73
CA GLU A 124 -15.30 3.43 -2.26
C GLU A 124 -14.33 4.61 -2.49
N HIS A 125 -13.03 4.33 -2.53
CA HIS A 125 -11.97 5.33 -2.71
C HIS A 125 -11.15 5.11 -3.98
N TYR A 126 -11.75 4.51 -4.99
CA TYR A 126 -11.04 4.14 -6.21
C TYR A 126 -10.41 5.33 -6.93
N ASP A 127 -11.06 6.48 -6.90
CA ASP A 127 -10.55 7.72 -7.47
C ASP A 127 -9.25 8.20 -6.77
N LYS A 128 -9.16 8.01 -5.46
CA LYS A 128 -7.96 8.31 -4.66
C LYS A 128 -6.85 7.29 -4.93
N VAL A 129 -7.21 6.02 -5.10
CA VAL A 129 -6.27 4.96 -5.52
C VAL A 129 -5.63 5.31 -6.85
N ILE A 130 -6.43 5.63 -7.87
CA ILE A 130 -5.96 6.00 -9.20
C ILE A 130 -5.12 7.29 -9.15
N TYR A 131 -5.55 8.29 -8.38
CA TYR A 131 -4.76 9.51 -8.19
C TYR A 131 -3.38 9.22 -7.63
N LEU A 132 -3.30 8.38 -6.59
CA LEU A 132 -2.04 8.06 -5.95
C LEU A 132 -1.12 7.27 -6.88
N LEU A 133 -1.66 6.32 -7.63
CA LEU A 133 -0.90 5.61 -8.67
C LEU A 133 -0.31 6.57 -9.70
N GLN A 134 -1.10 7.50 -10.23
CA GLN A 134 -0.61 8.51 -11.18
C GLN A 134 0.47 9.40 -10.57
N LYS A 135 0.27 9.81 -9.31
CA LYS A 135 1.20 10.70 -8.61
C LYS A 135 2.57 10.05 -8.41
N GLU A 136 2.59 8.83 -7.91
CA GLU A 136 3.83 8.15 -7.51
C GLU A 136 4.54 7.51 -8.72
N THR A 137 3.81 6.87 -9.62
CA THR A 137 4.43 6.24 -10.80
C THR A 137 4.78 7.22 -11.92
N GLY A 138 4.06 8.33 -12.01
CA GLY A 138 4.15 9.25 -13.13
C GLY A 138 3.41 8.77 -14.39
N ILE A 139 2.73 7.64 -14.35
CA ILE A 139 1.88 7.14 -15.44
C ILE A 139 0.56 7.89 -15.41
N TYR A 140 0.15 8.48 -16.52
CA TYR A 140 -1.19 9.02 -16.66
C TYR A 140 -2.18 7.87 -16.92
N ILE A 141 -2.99 7.55 -15.94
CA ILE A 141 -3.97 6.47 -16.02
C ILE A 141 -5.24 7.03 -16.67
N THR A 142 -5.54 6.60 -17.88
CA THR A 142 -6.78 6.92 -18.59
C THR A 142 -7.98 6.20 -17.98
N LEU A 143 -9.20 6.58 -18.34
CA LEU A 143 -10.41 5.88 -17.87
C LEU A 143 -10.39 4.39 -18.29
N ALA A 144 -10.01 4.10 -19.55
CA ALA A 144 -9.89 2.72 -20.02
C ALA A 144 -8.84 1.91 -19.23
N MET A 145 -7.69 2.51 -18.87
CA MET A 145 -6.71 1.85 -17.99
C MET A 145 -7.28 1.64 -16.58
N ALA A 146 -8.04 2.59 -16.06
CA ALA A 146 -8.70 2.45 -14.76
C ALA A 146 -9.73 1.31 -14.77
N GLU A 147 -10.52 1.16 -15.86
CA GLU A 147 -11.44 0.04 -16.05
C GLU A 147 -10.69 -1.31 -16.00
N THR A 148 -9.63 -1.44 -16.79
CA THR A 148 -8.81 -2.64 -16.84
C THR A 148 -8.18 -2.96 -15.47
N LEU A 149 -7.72 -1.95 -14.75
CA LEU A 149 -7.17 -2.14 -13.39
C LEU A 149 -8.24 -2.61 -12.40
N ALA A 150 -9.44 -2.02 -12.43
CA ALA A 150 -10.55 -2.42 -11.57
C ALA A 150 -10.96 -3.88 -11.81
N GLU A 151 -11.13 -4.26 -13.08
CA GLU A 151 -11.47 -5.62 -13.48
C GLU A 151 -10.39 -6.63 -13.02
N ASN A 152 -9.11 -6.35 -13.29
CA ASN A 152 -8.03 -7.23 -12.88
C ASN A 152 -7.91 -7.37 -11.35
N TYR A 153 -8.13 -6.28 -10.61
CA TYR A 153 -8.12 -6.32 -9.15
C TYR A 153 -9.13 -7.33 -8.59
N VAL A 154 -10.32 -7.37 -9.18
CA VAL A 154 -11.39 -8.32 -8.81
C VAL A 154 -11.07 -9.73 -9.30
N VAL A 155 -10.78 -9.89 -10.58
CA VAL A 155 -10.51 -11.21 -11.20
C VAL A 155 -9.33 -11.92 -10.51
N LYS A 156 -8.28 -11.15 -10.17
CA LYS A 156 -7.11 -11.67 -9.45
C LYS A 156 -7.29 -11.69 -7.94
N ARG A 157 -8.44 -11.26 -7.41
CA ARG A 157 -8.70 -11.15 -5.97
C ARG A 157 -7.51 -10.51 -5.23
N ALA A 158 -6.99 -9.40 -5.75
CA ALA A 158 -5.75 -8.82 -5.24
C ALA A 158 -5.85 -8.33 -3.78
N TYR A 159 -7.06 -8.11 -3.28
CA TYR A 159 -7.35 -7.86 -1.87
C TYR A 159 -7.10 -9.07 -0.97
N ASN A 160 -7.01 -10.29 -1.55
CA ASN A 160 -6.71 -11.54 -0.83
C ASN A 160 -5.22 -11.90 -0.82
N TYR A 161 -4.35 -11.09 -1.39
CA TYR A 161 -2.91 -11.33 -1.21
C TYR A 161 -2.55 -11.22 0.28
N ILE A 162 -1.72 -12.15 0.75
CA ILE A 162 -1.34 -12.30 2.17
C ILE A 162 -0.92 -10.95 2.79
N ASP A 163 -0.11 -10.20 2.07
CA ASP A 163 0.46 -8.95 2.54
C ASP A 163 -0.36 -7.71 2.12
N ALA A 164 -1.56 -7.90 1.52
CA ALA A 164 -2.44 -6.79 1.24
C ALA A 164 -2.95 -6.19 2.55
N THR A 165 -2.76 -4.90 2.68
CA THR A 165 -3.19 -4.08 3.80
C THR A 165 -3.87 -2.84 3.27
N LEU A 166 -4.55 -2.15 4.14
CA LEU A 166 -5.15 -0.87 3.86
C LEU A 166 -4.20 0.16 3.23
N TYR A 167 -2.94 0.11 3.63
CA TYR A 167 -1.95 1.09 3.20
C TYR A 167 -1.43 0.85 1.78
N ASN A 168 -1.39 -0.39 1.34
CA ASN A 168 -0.78 -0.76 0.06
C ASN A 168 -1.78 -1.16 -1.03
N ILE A 169 -3.08 -0.89 -0.82
CA ILE A 169 -4.13 -1.11 -1.84
C ILE A 169 -3.72 -0.56 -3.22
N PRO A 170 -3.22 0.70 -3.36
CA PRO A 170 -2.84 1.22 -4.67
C PRO A 170 -1.75 0.39 -5.35
N TRP A 171 -0.80 -0.12 -4.56
CA TRP A 171 0.33 -0.90 -5.07
C TRP A 171 -0.09 -2.30 -5.48
N TYR A 172 -1.00 -2.94 -4.75
CA TYR A 172 -1.56 -4.22 -5.14
C TYR A 172 -2.50 -4.13 -6.34
N LEU A 173 -3.17 -3.00 -6.54
CA LEU A 173 -3.96 -2.76 -7.74
C LEU A 173 -3.07 -2.85 -9.00
N ILE A 174 -1.96 -2.11 -9.05
CA ILE A 174 -1.06 -2.14 -10.21
C ILE A 174 -0.24 -3.44 -10.29
N TYR A 175 0.14 -4.00 -9.15
CA TYR A 175 0.88 -5.26 -9.08
C TYR A 175 0.05 -6.47 -9.54
N SER A 176 -1.26 -6.45 -9.38
CA SER A 176 -2.15 -7.50 -9.87
C SER A 176 -2.30 -7.49 -11.39
N PHE A 177 -1.93 -6.39 -12.04
CA PHE A 177 -2.09 -6.25 -13.48
C PHE A 177 -0.92 -6.89 -14.25
N SER A 178 -1.24 -7.55 -15.37
CA SER A 178 -0.25 -8.31 -16.14
C SER A 178 0.71 -7.45 -16.95
N GLY A 179 0.33 -6.21 -17.26
CA GLY A 179 1.18 -5.25 -17.97
C GLY A 179 0.40 -4.26 -18.83
N PHE A 180 0.94 -3.05 -18.93
CA PHE A 180 0.40 -1.99 -19.78
C PHE A 180 1.17 -1.94 -21.10
N PRO A 181 0.48 -1.86 -22.26
CA PRO A 181 1.14 -1.52 -23.50
C PRO A 181 1.86 -0.18 -23.37
N LEU A 182 3.14 -0.15 -23.75
CA LEU A 182 3.89 1.10 -23.73
C LEU A 182 3.46 2.06 -24.84
N TYR A 183 2.94 1.53 -25.94
CA TYR A 183 2.49 2.35 -27.07
C TYR A 183 1.41 3.34 -26.66
N HIS A 184 1.66 4.62 -26.94
CA HIS A 184 0.83 5.75 -26.55
C HIS A 184 0.61 5.92 -25.03
N MET A 185 1.40 5.19 -24.20
CA MET A 185 1.38 5.45 -22.78
C MET A 185 1.84 6.89 -22.51
N ILE A 186 1.03 7.60 -21.73
CA ILE A 186 1.33 8.99 -21.35
C ILE A 186 2.02 8.98 -20.00
N ILE A 187 3.19 9.62 -19.92
CA ILE A 187 3.99 9.68 -18.70
C ILE A 187 4.44 11.10 -18.41
N ARG A 188 4.56 11.40 -17.11
CA ARG A 188 5.02 12.71 -16.64
C ARG A 188 6.54 12.84 -16.84
N LYS A 189 6.99 13.98 -17.38
CA LYS A 189 8.41 14.31 -17.55
C LYS A 189 9.13 14.27 -16.19
N ASN A 190 10.43 13.94 -16.24
CA ASN A 190 11.33 13.92 -15.07
C ASN A 190 11.02 12.88 -13.98
N THR A 191 10.12 11.94 -14.22
CA THR A 191 9.88 10.79 -13.35
C THR A 191 10.89 9.66 -13.56
N ALA A 192 10.91 8.68 -12.66
CA ALA A 192 11.80 7.51 -12.81
C ALA A 192 11.49 6.73 -14.10
N ILE A 193 10.22 6.49 -14.39
CA ILE A 193 9.81 5.83 -15.64
C ILE A 193 10.21 6.62 -16.87
N TYR A 194 10.06 7.95 -16.88
CA TYR A 194 10.49 8.79 -18.00
C TYR A 194 11.98 8.65 -18.28
N LYS A 195 12.80 8.74 -17.23
CA LYS A 195 14.27 8.61 -17.36
C LYS A 195 14.67 7.23 -17.85
N HIS A 196 14.03 6.20 -17.30
CA HIS A 196 14.31 4.81 -17.67
C HIS A 196 13.96 4.51 -19.13
N LEU A 197 12.79 4.96 -19.62
CA LEU A 197 12.40 4.78 -21.01
C LEU A 197 13.36 5.48 -21.97
N LEU A 198 13.86 6.68 -21.64
CA LEU A 198 14.90 7.34 -22.45
C LEU A 198 16.20 6.52 -22.49
N GLN A 199 16.63 5.97 -21.35
CA GLN A 199 17.83 5.13 -21.27
C GLN A 199 17.69 3.85 -22.10
N CYS A 200 16.47 3.30 -22.18
CA CYS A 200 16.16 2.12 -22.98
C CYS A 200 15.95 2.43 -24.49
N GLY A 201 16.12 3.68 -24.89
CA GLY A 201 16.03 4.09 -26.31
C GLY A 201 14.61 4.29 -26.84
N PHE A 202 13.60 4.42 -25.97
CA PHE A 202 12.24 4.72 -26.41
C PHE A 202 12.11 6.15 -26.90
N ILE A 203 11.32 6.33 -27.97
CA ILE A 203 11.02 7.66 -28.52
C ILE A 203 9.84 8.25 -27.74
N LEU A 204 10.09 9.37 -27.07
CA LEU A 204 9.11 10.10 -26.28
C LEU A 204 8.77 11.42 -26.95
N LYS A 205 7.49 11.67 -27.25
CA LYS A 205 7.00 12.91 -27.85
C LYS A 205 6.10 13.67 -26.88
N ASP A 206 6.05 14.98 -27.03
CA ASP A 206 5.23 15.85 -26.21
C ASP A 206 3.73 15.50 -26.35
N SER A 207 3.10 15.31 -25.21
CA SER A 207 1.65 15.08 -25.10
C SER A 207 0.89 16.40 -25.09
N LYS A 208 -0.41 16.37 -25.44
CA LYS A 208 -1.32 17.51 -25.26
C LYS A 208 -1.47 17.87 -23.76
N ILE A 209 -1.14 16.98 -22.85
CA ILE A 209 -1.17 17.23 -21.39
C ILE A 209 0.15 17.89 -20.98
N LYS A 210 0.05 19.13 -20.46
CA LYS A 210 1.21 19.89 -20.02
C LYS A 210 2.11 19.08 -19.08
N GLY A 211 3.41 19.05 -19.34
CA GLY A 211 4.39 18.33 -18.51
C GLY A 211 4.43 16.81 -18.73
N HIS A 212 3.72 16.29 -19.75
CA HIS A 212 3.71 14.88 -20.10
C HIS A 212 4.23 14.63 -21.51
N VAL A 213 4.66 13.43 -21.73
CA VAL A 213 5.04 12.87 -23.03
C VAL A 213 4.25 11.57 -23.26
N TYR A 214 4.19 11.13 -24.51
CA TYR A 214 3.72 9.79 -24.84
C TYR A 214 4.83 8.97 -25.52
N VAL A 215 4.75 7.65 -25.37
CA VAL A 215 5.66 6.72 -26.02
C VAL A 215 5.21 6.50 -27.45
N GLU A 216 6.05 6.88 -28.44
CA GLU A 216 5.68 6.79 -29.85
C GLU A 216 5.93 5.39 -30.43
N ASN A 217 7.10 4.81 -30.12
CA ASN A 217 7.51 3.52 -30.64
C ASN A 217 7.78 2.55 -29.48
N ASN A 218 7.20 1.36 -29.54
CA ASN A 218 7.33 0.38 -28.47
C ASN A 218 7.50 -1.07 -28.94
N ASN A 219 7.42 -1.33 -30.24
CA ASN A 219 7.52 -2.68 -30.80
C ASN A 219 6.69 -3.75 -30.04
N GLY A 220 5.50 -3.39 -29.54
CA GLY A 220 4.67 -4.29 -28.73
C GLY A 220 5.12 -4.46 -27.28
N SER A 221 6.07 -3.67 -26.79
CA SER A 221 6.58 -3.78 -25.42
C SER A 221 5.52 -3.47 -24.38
N LEU A 222 5.59 -4.16 -23.24
CA LEU A 222 4.72 -4.01 -22.09
C LEU A 222 5.50 -3.51 -20.88
N LEU A 223 4.87 -2.65 -20.08
CA LEU A 223 5.33 -2.27 -18.74
C LEU A 223 4.56 -3.09 -17.71
N THR A 224 5.26 -3.84 -16.89
CA THR A 224 4.65 -4.63 -15.80
C THR A 224 5.26 -4.31 -14.45
N ALA A 225 4.44 -4.26 -13.40
CA ALA A 225 4.92 -4.25 -12.03
C ALA A 225 5.26 -5.67 -11.61
N THR A 226 6.53 -5.91 -11.30
CA THR A 226 7.07 -7.26 -11.05
C THR A 226 7.20 -7.58 -9.57
N ASN A 227 7.38 -6.56 -8.73
CA ASN A 227 7.57 -6.77 -7.31
C ASN A 227 7.15 -5.53 -6.50
N TYR A 228 6.73 -5.76 -5.27
CA TYR A 228 6.58 -4.74 -4.25
C TYR A 228 7.43 -5.16 -3.05
N ARG A 229 8.30 -4.30 -2.60
CA ARG A 229 9.22 -4.59 -1.50
C ARG A 229 9.36 -3.43 -0.53
N TYR A 230 9.81 -3.73 0.67
CA TYR A 230 10.07 -2.72 1.69
C TYR A 230 11.34 -3.01 2.49
N VAL A 231 11.87 -1.96 3.12
CA VAL A 231 12.94 -2.05 4.13
C VAL A 231 12.62 -1.06 5.25
N VAL A 232 12.66 -1.53 6.48
CA VAL A 232 12.63 -0.65 7.66
C VAL A 232 14.06 -0.29 8.02
N ASP A 233 14.42 0.99 7.95
CA ASP A 233 15.75 1.49 8.24
C ASP A 233 16.05 1.51 9.75
N LYS A 234 17.28 1.88 10.12
CA LYS A 234 17.73 1.98 11.52
C LYS A 234 16.98 3.04 12.35
N ASN A 235 16.31 3.98 11.69
CA ASN A 235 15.52 5.03 12.31
C ASN A 235 14.01 4.70 12.34
N ASP A 236 13.66 3.45 12.09
CA ASP A 236 12.28 2.97 11.96
C ASP A 236 11.47 3.67 10.87
N ASN A 237 12.11 4.17 9.80
CA ASN A 237 11.39 4.63 8.62
C ASN A 237 11.14 3.44 7.69
N LEU A 238 9.91 3.32 7.22
CA LEU A 238 9.54 2.36 6.20
C LEU A 238 9.83 2.97 4.83
N ASN A 239 10.70 2.32 4.08
CA ASN A 239 10.98 2.65 2.69
C ASN A 239 10.38 1.56 1.83
N GLU A 240 9.60 1.93 0.84
CA GLU A 240 8.84 1.02 0.00
C GLU A 240 9.11 1.27 -1.48
N TRP A 241 9.12 0.21 -2.28
CA TRP A 241 9.34 0.31 -3.73
C TRP A 241 8.42 -0.61 -4.50
N LEU A 242 7.99 -0.10 -5.67
CA LEU A 242 7.46 -0.90 -6.76
C LEU A 242 8.56 -1.09 -7.79
N ASP A 243 8.87 -2.34 -8.08
CA ASP A 243 9.80 -2.70 -9.13
C ASP A 243 9.01 -2.96 -10.41
N PHE A 244 9.46 -2.35 -11.50
CA PHE A 244 8.89 -2.48 -12.81
C PHE A 244 9.87 -3.14 -13.76
N SER A 245 9.32 -3.81 -14.76
CA SER A 245 10.08 -4.35 -15.88
C SER A 245 9.42 -3.98 -17.19
N ILE A 246 10.25 -3.77 -18.22
CA ILE A 246 9.80 -3.66 -19.61
C ILE A 246 10.01 -5.02 -20.27
N ILE A 247 8.94 -5.57 -20.81
CA ILE A 247 8.93 -6.84 -21.53
C ILE A 247 8.85 -6.52 -23.03
N ARG A 248 9.78 -7.04 -23.83
CA ARG A 248 9.81 -6.89 -25.29
C ARG A 248 9.33 -8.16 -25.97
N PRO A 249 8.59 -8.07 -27.12
CA PRO A 249 8.09 -9.25 -27.82
C PRO A 249 9.20 -10.17 -28.33
N ASP A 250 10.34 -9.60 -28.72
CA ASP A 250 11.47 -10.34 -29.30
C ASP A 250 12.22 -11.20 -28.26
N GLU A 251 11.89 -11.03 -27.00
CA GLU A 251 12.44 -11.79 -25.85
C GLU A 251 11.56 -12.95 -25.44
N LEU A 252 10.46 -13.18 -26.18
CA LEU A 252 9.61 -14.39 -26.07
C LEU A 252 10.33 -15.56 -26.76
N VAL A 253 11.39 -16.08 -26.14
CA VAL A 253 12.05 -17.29 -26.62
C VAL A 253 11.18 -18.50 -26.27
N THR A 254 10.59 -19.06 -27.33
CA THR A 254 10.09 -20.44 -27.49
C THR A 254 9.92 -21.27 -26.24
N ASP A 255 8.66 -21.71 -26.02
CA ASP A 255 8.20 -22.90 -25.28
C ASP A 255 8.43 -23.00 -23.77
N THR A 256 9.07 -22.07 -23.12
CA THR A 256 9.06 -22.00 -21.65
C THR A 256 8.76 -20.59 -21.20
N LEU A 257 7.71 -20.40 -20.40
CA LEU A 257 7.20 -19.14 -19.82
C LEU A 257 8.19 -18.45 -18.84
N LEU A 258 9.48 -18.37 -19.19
CA LEU A 258 10.47 -17.62 -18.43
C LEU A 258 10.63 -16.25 -19.07
N TYR A 259 9.75 -15.31 -18.69
CA TYR A 259 9.96 -13.88 -18.93
C TYR A 259 11.22 -13.44 -18.18
N ILE A 260 12.35 -13.30 -18.85
CA ILE A 260 13.52 -12.63 -18.28
C ILE A 260 13.35 -11.14 -18.56
N PRO A 261 12.99 -10.33 -17.55
CA PRO A 261 12.86 -8.90 -17.76
C PRO A 261 14.25 -8.29 -17.95
N VAL A 262 14.52 -7.74 -19.14
CA VAL A 262 15.81 -7.19 -19.52
C VAL A 262 16.04 -5.82 -18.90
N ASP A 263 14.98 -5.02 -18.74
CA ASP A 263 15.06 -3.66 -18.22
C ASP A 263 14.24 -3.50 -16.95
N ARG A 264 14.91 -3.35 -15.80
CA ARG A 264 14.27 -3.19 -14.49
C ARG A 264 14.54 -1.81 -13.91
N PHE A 265 13.54 -1.23 -13.28
CA PHE A 265 13.70 -0.02 -12.49
C PHE A 265 12.75 -0.04 -11.28
N SER A 266 13.05 0.78 -10.28
CA SER A 266 12.26 0.86 -9.05
C SER A 266 11.71 2.26 -8.85
N ILE A 267 10.49 2.34 -8.38
CA ILE A 267 9.86 3.58 -7.95
C ILE A 267 9.66 3.51 -6.44
N ASN A 268 10.14 4.53 -5.73
CA ASN A 268 9.84 4.69 -4.31
C ASN A 268 8.38 5.12 -4.16
N VAL A 269 7.65 4.47 -3.25
CA VAL A 269 6.23 4.71 -2.99
C VAL A 269 5.99 4.91 -1.50
N ASP A 270 4.92 5.61 -1.16
CA ASP A 270 4.53 5.87 0.23
C ASP A 270 3.13 5.34 0.51
N SER A 271 3.08 4.22 1.21
CA SER A 271 1.82 3.59 1.60
C SER A 271 1.03 4.35 2.66
N TYR A 272 1.68 5.15 3.52
CA TYR A 272 0.97 5.95 4.51
C TYR A 272 0.17 7.09 3.88
N TYR A 273 0.60 7.55 2.72
CA TYR A 273 -0.10 8.64 2.03
C TYR A 273 -1.53 8.26 1.66
N PHE A 274 -1.79 7.03 1.27
CA PHE A 274 -3.14 6.57 0.95
C PHE A 274 -4.07 6.63 2.17
N SER A 275 -3.61 6.16 3.32
CA SER A 275 -4.35 6.23 4.58
C SER A 275 -4.78 7.66 4.93
N ASN A 276 -3.87 8.62 4.77
CA ASN A 276 -4.19 10.02 5.01
C ASN A 276 -5.15 10.59 3.96
N LEU A 277 -4.98 10.19 2.71
CA LEU A 277 -5.76 10.71 1.59
C LEU A 277 -7.25 10.34 1.68
N ILE A 278 -7.59 9.13 2.13
CA ILE A 278 -8.99 8.72 2.22
C ILE A 278 -9.76 9.47 3.30
N HIS A 279 -9.08 10.03 4.30
CA HIS A 279 -9.69 10.89 5.33
C HIS A 279 -9.69 12.38 4.98
N TYR A 280 -9.12 12.76 3.83
CA TYR A 280 -9.05 14.17 3.46
C TYR A 280 -10.43 14.69 3.06
N GLN A 281 -11.02 15.55 3.88
CA GLN A 281 -12.40 16.03 3.75
C GLN A 281 -12.63 16.92 2.51
N ASN A 282 -11.61 17.69 2.08
CA ASN A 282 -11.71 18.60 0.94
C ASN A 282 -11.29 17.94 -0.38
N TRP A 283 -11.47 16.61 -0.50
CA TRP A 283 -11.16 15.89 -1.72
C TRP A 283 -12.17 16.22 -2.82
N ASN A 284 -11.69 16.63 -3.98
CA ASN A 284 -12.52 16.79 -5.16
C ASN A 284 -12.63 15.44 -5.89
N SER A 285 -13.70 14.72 -5.63
CA SER A 285 -13.94 13.37 -6.14
C SER A 285 -14.01 13.34 -7.66
N ARG A 286 -13.37 12.35 -8.25
CA ARG A 286 -13.40 12.08 -9.70
C ARG A 286 -14.53 11.09 -9.99
N GLN A 287 -15.75 11.60 -10.17
CA GLN A 287 -16.96 10.78 -10.29
C GLN A 287 -16.85 9.70 -11.37
N GLN A 288 -16.31 10.02 -12.54
CA GLN A 288 -16.13 9.05 -13.63
C GLN A 288 -15.28 7.83 -13.20
N VAL A 289 -14.30 8.03 -12.31
CA VAL A 289 -13.45 6.93 -11.79
C VAL A 289 -14.21 6.12 -10.74
N LEU A 290 -15.04 6.76 -9.93
CA LEU A 290 -15.91 6.06 -8.98
C LEU A 290 -16.99 5.24 -9.70
N ASP A 291 -17.56 5.76 -10.78
CA ASP A 291 -18.52 5.03 -11.62
C ASP A 291 -17.90 3.76 -12.24
N ILE A 292 -16.60 3.80 -12.57
CA ILE A 292 -15.84 2.62 -12.99
C ILE A 292 -15.80 1.58 -11.88
N ALA A 293 -15.46 1.98 -10.65
CA ALA A 293 -15.43 1.05 -9.52
C ALA A 293 -16.81 0.43 -9.28
N GLU A 294 -17.90 1.20 -9.35
CA GLU A 294 -19.26 0.68 -9.22
C GLU A 294 -19.62 -0.33 -10.30
N ARG A 295 -19.13 -0.15 -11.53
CA ARG A 295 -19.40 -1.03 -12.66
C ARG A 295 -18.61 -2.32 -12.63
N TYR A 296 -17.30 -2.23 -12.36
CA TYR A 296 -16.36 -3.33 -12.54
C TYR A 296 -15.98 -4.03 -11.22
N MET A 297 -15.96 -3.30 -10.09
CA MET A 297 -15.68 -3.90 -8.81
C MET A 297 -16.98 -4.42 -8.17
N LYS A 298 -17.48 -5.52 -8.70
CA LYS A 298 -18.62 -6.27 -8.14
C LYS A 298 -18.10 -7.47 -7.37
N PRO A 299 -18.68 -7.81 -6.18
CA PRO A 299 -18.30 -9.03 -5.48
C PRO A 299 -18.45 -10.22 -6.44
N CYS A 300 -17.44 -11.08 -6.48
CA CYS A 300 -17.63 -12.41 -7.07
C CYS A 300 -18.59 -13.16 -6.14
N ASN A 301 -19.78 -13.51 -6.65
CA ASN A 301 -20.72 -14.40 -5.96
C ASN A 301 -20.09 -15.77 -5.78
#